data_6034ebfff32550829ee28b831e1d5dee
#
_entry.id   6034ebfff32550829ee28b831e1d5dee
#
_cell.length_a   1.000
_cell.length_b   1.000
_cell.length_c   1.000
_cell.angle_alpha   90.00
_cell.angle_beta   90.00
_cell.angle_gamma   90.00
#
_symmetry.space_group_name_H-M   'P 1'
#
loop_
_entity.id
_entity.type
_entity.pdbx_description
1 polymer ?
#
loop_
_entity_poly.entity_id
_entity_poly.type
_entity_poly.pdbx_seq_one_letter_code
_entity_poly.pdbx_strand_id
1 'polypeptide(L)'
;PDTPVIRKTIARFYDCVTAMDKEVGAILQQLEDDGLADSTIVFFYSDHGSGMPRHKRALLDSGLKIPLIVRFPERYQHLSPSESGTRTDRLVSFDDFGPTVLSLTGKAIPEYMEGKPFLGKADGLLREYTYGHRDRVDEVHDLARSVRDQRFLYIRNFMPHLGYNQPTAWPDLGEIRHEIYAHAKTEFMTGTQRHFAGPIRPLEELYDCQADPQNLKNLAGSPAHQDNLERMRTQ
;
A
#
# COMPACT_ATOMS: atom_id res chain seq x y z
N PRO A 1 11.45 -17.44 6.67
CA PRO A 1 11.61 -18.50 7.69
C PRO A 1 11.35 -17.95 9.09
N ASP A 2 11.10 -18.84 10.04
CA ASP A 2 10.93 -18.47 11.44
C ASP A 2 12.26 -18.68 12.19
N THR A 3 13.08 -17.63 12.25
CA THR A 3 14.37 -17.64 12.92
C THR A 3 14.44 -16.56 14.01
N PRO A 4 15.36 -16.67 14.99
CA PRO A 4 15.55 -15.62 15.99
C PRO A 4 15.85 -14.24 15.38
N VAL A 5 16.60 -14.17 14.29
CA VAL A 5 16.92 -12.93 13.57
C VAL A 5 15.65 -12.28 12.99
N ILE A 6 14.80 -13.08 12.35
CA ILE A 6 13.55 -12.57 11.78
C ILE A 6 12.60 -12.09 12.87
N ARG A 7 12.43 -12.87 13.94
CA ARG A 7 11.62 -12.47 15.10
C ARG A 7 12.10 -11.16 15.72
N LYS A 8 13.43 -11.02 15.89
CA LYS A 8 14.04 -9.79 16.39
C LYS A 8 13.82 -8.59 15.47
N THR A 9 13.92 -8.79 14.15
CA THR A 9 13.66 -7.72 13.16
C THR A 9 12.21 -7.28 13.20
N ILE A 10 11.26 -8.22 13.32
CA ILE A 10 9.84 -7.91 13.45
C ILE A 10 9.57 -7.16 14.77
N ALA A 11 10.16 -7.57 15.88
CA ALA A 11 10.01 -6.89 17.16
C ALA A 11 10.52 -5.44 17.08
N ARG A 12 11.70 -5.22 16.50
CA ARG A 12 12.23 -3.86 16.25
C ARG A 12 11.31 -3.01 15.36
N PHE A 13 10.67 -3.62 14.38
CA PHE A 13 9.68 -2.90 13.57
C PHE A 13 8.50 -2.42 14.42
N TYR A 14 7.97 -3.25 15.32
CA TYR A 14 6.91 -2.84 16.25
C TYR A 14 7.38 -1.78 17.24
N ASP A 15 8.63 -1.84 17.71
CA ASP A 15 9.23 -0.79 18.55
C ASP A 15 9.26 0.56 17.81
N CYS A 16 9.60 0.55 16.51
CA CYS A 16 9.55 1.75 15.66
C CYS A 16 8.12 2.29 15.51
N VAL A 17 7.11 1.42 15.35
CA VAL A 17 5.70 1.83 15.31
C VAL A 17 5.28 2.48 16.62
N THR A 18 5.68 1.91 17.77
CA THR A 18 5.41 2.47 19.09
C THR A 18 6.08 3.84 19.28
N ALA A 19 7.33 4.00 18.81
CA ALA A 19 8.03 5.29 18.87
C ALA A 19 7.34 6.34 18.00
N MET A 20 6.96 5.98 16.77
CA MET A 20 6.20 6.85 15.86
C MET A 20 4.86 7.28 16.49
N ASP A 21 4.11 6.37 17.10
CA ASP A 21 2.82 6.67 17.74
C ASP A 21 2.99 7.69 18.86
N LYS A 22 4.07 7.58 19.65
CA LYS A 22 4.42 8.57 20.68
C LYS A 22 4.73 9.95 20.09
N GLU A 23 5.44 10.02 18.96
CA GLU A 23 5.73 11.28 18.26
C GLU A 23 4.44 11.92 17.70
N VAL A 24 3.56 11.12 17.11
CA VAL A 24 2.23 11.56 16.65
C VAL A 24 1.42 12.11 17.81
N GLY A 25 1.42 11.43 18.97
CA GLY A 25 0.77 11.89 20.19
C GLY A 25 1.27 13.27 20.64
N ALA A 26 2.59 13.50 20.58
CA ALA A 26 3.18 14.81 20.93
C ALA A 26 2.74 15.92 19.97
N ILE A 27 2.65 15.65 18.66
CA ILE A 27 2.17 16.61 17.65
C ILE A 27 0.70 16.95 17.88
N LEU A 28 -0.14 15.95 18.18
CA LEU A 28 -1.55 16.17 18.47
C LEU A 28 -1.74 16.97 19.76
N GLN A 29 -0.93 16.71 20.80
CA GLN A 29 -0.95 17.49 22.03
C GLN A 29 -0.56 18.94 21.79
N GLN A 30 0.47 19.21 21.00
CA GLN A 30 0.84 20.57 20.61
C GLN A 30 -0.30 21.29 19.89
N LEU A 31 -1.04 20.60 19.03
CA LEU A 31 -2.21 21.18 18.34
C LEU A 31 -3.31 21.59 19.33
N GLU A 32 -3.51 20.81 20.39
CA GLU A 32 -4.44 21.15 21.49
C GLU A 32 -3.91 22.36 22.31
N ASP A 33 -2.64 22.34 22.70
CA ASP A 33 -2.01 23.40 23.52
C ASP A 33 -2.02 24.74 22.77
N ASP A 34 -1.88 24.72 21.44
CA ASP A 34 -1.95 25.91 20.58
C ASP A 34 -3.39 26.38 20.31
N GLY A 35 -4.42 25.66 20.79
CA GLY A 35 -5.82 26.00 20.59
C GLY A 35 -6.29 25.83 19.12
N LEU A 36 -5.60 25.04 18.34
CA LEU A 36 -5.88 24.82 16.91
C LEU A 36 -6.65 23.53 16.61
N ALA A 37 -6.81 22.65 17.59
CA ALA A 37 -7.40 21.32 17.39
C ALA A 37 -8.83 21.37 16.80
N ASP A 38 -9.65 22.34 17.21
CA ASP A 38 -11.02 22.54 16.74
C ASP A 38 -11.11 23.23 15.37
N SER A 39 -9.97 23.65 14.82
CA SER A 39 -9.90 24.36 13.53
C SER A 39 -9.01 23.66 12.49
N THR A 40 -8.47 22.49 12.81
CA THR A 40 -7.53 21.78 11.95
C THR A 40 -8.03 20.38 11.58
N ILE A 41 -8.12 20.10 10.28
CA ILE A 41 -8.31 18.75 9.74
C ILE A 41 -6.94 18.08 9.72
N VAL A 42 -6.81 16.90 10.33
CA VAL A 42 -5.54 16.16 10.42
C VAL A 42 -5.58 14.95 9.52
N PHE A 43 -4.58 14.83 8.65
CA PHE A 43 -4.35 13.65 7.82
C PHE A 43 -3.16 12.87 8.38
N PHE A 44 -3.37 11.62 8.71
CA PHE A 44 -2.31 10.68 9.06
C PHE A 44 -2.26 9.58 7.99
N TYR A 45 -1.11 9.41 7.37
CA TYR A 45 -0.90 8.39 6.34
C TYR A 45 0.59 8.04 6.21
N SER A 46 0.87 6.92 5.53
CA SER A 46 2.22 6.53 5.11
C SER A 46 2.38 6.76 3.61
N ASP A 47 3.60 6.96 3.13
CA ASP A 47 3.93 7.09 1.71
C ASP A 47 3.89 5.74 0.97
N HIS A 48 4.14 4.64 1.67
CA HIS A 48 4.12 3.26 1.16
C HIS A 48 3.98 2.26 2.31
N GLY A 49 3.88 0.98 2.01
CA GLY A 49 3.90 -0.09 3.01
C GLY A 49 5.20 -0.12 3.82
N SER A 50 5.24 -0.93 4.87
CA SER A 50 6.36 -0.97 5.81
C SER A 50 7.70 -1.30 5.13
N GLY A 51 8.83 -1.05 5.83
CA GLY A 51 10.17 -1.39 5.36
C GLY A 51 10.50 -2.90 5.37
N MET A 52 9.53 -3.75 5.68
CA MET A 52 9.69 -5.20 5.73
C MET A 52 9.74 -5.82 4.32
N PRO A 53 10.36 -7.00 4.16
CA PRO A 53 10.35 -7.74 2.89
C PRO A 53 8.93 -7.96 2.37
N ARG A 54 8.73 -7.86 1.05
CA ARG A 54 7.45 -8.00 0.37
C ARG A 54 6.46 -6.84 0.60
N HIS A 55 6.88 -5.75 1.27
CA HIS A 55 6.08 -4.55 1.52
C HIS A 55 6.55 -3.40 0.63
N LYS A 56 7.40 -2.49 1.14
CA LYS A 56 7.98 -1.41 0.33
C LYS A 56 8.52 -1.95 -1.00
N ARG A 57 8.26 -1.27 -2.11
CA ARG A 57 8.63 -1.65 -3.48
C ARG A 57 7.81 -2.78 -4.12
N ALA A 58 6.86 -3.38 -3.41
CA ALA A 58 5.97 -4.39 -3.98
C ALA A 58 4.66 -3.77 -4.49
N LEU A 59 4.14 -4.29 -5.61
CA LEU A 59 2.83 -3.90 -6.16
C LEU A 59 1.67 -4.69 -5.51
N LEU A 60 1.89 -5.25 -4.33
CA LEU A 60 0.91 -5.95 -3.51
C LEU A 60 0.22 -4.98 -2.54
N ASP A 61 -0.93 -5.37 -1.98
CA ASP A 61 -1.60 -4.57 -0.94
C ASP A 61 -0.65 -4.24 0.22
N SER A 62 0.26 -5.13 0.59
CA SER A 62 1.29 -4.87 1.61
C SER A 62 2.24 -3.71 1.29
N GLY A 63 2.42 -3.37 0.02
CA GLY A 63 3.25 -2.25 -0.41
C GLY A 63 2.45 -0.99 -0.78
N LEU A 64 1.22 -1.16 -1.28
CA LEU A 64 0.42 -0.07 -1.84
C LEU A 64 -0.77 0.35 -0.96
N LYS A 65 -1.36 -0.56 -0.20
CA LYS A 65 -2.48 -0.24 0.71
C LYS A 65 -1.93 0.31 2.03
N ILE A 66 -1.83 1.62 2.08
CA ILE A 66 -1.32 2.34 3.25
C ILE A 66 -2.42 2.64 4.27
N PRO A 67 -2.09 2.85 5.56
CA PRO A 67 -3.01 3.48 6.49
C PRO A 67 -3.31 4.90 6.04
N LEU A 68 -4.59 5.28 6.07
CA LEU A 68 -5.04 6.65 5.86
C LEU A 68 -6.13 6.94 6.87
N ILE A 69 -5.89 7.90 7.76
CA ILE A 69 -6.83 8.36 8.77
C ILE A 69 -7.02 9.87 8.59
N VAL A 70 -8.26 10.32 8.56
CA VAL A 70 -8.58 11.75 8.53
C VAL A 70 -9.43 12.10 9.73
N ARG A 71 -8.92 12.99 10.60
CA ARG A 71 -9.66 13.54 11.72
C ARG A 71 -10.30 14.85 11.30
N PHE A 72 -11.61 14.93 11.44
CA PHE A 72 -12.37 16.15 11.30
C PHE A 72 -12.75 16.68 12.68
N PRO A 73 -12.44 17.93 13.05
CA PRO A 73 -13.08 18.56 14.18
C PRO A 73 -14.56 18.79 13.90
N GLU A 74 -15.38 18.92 14.93
CA GLU A 74 -16.85 19.02 14.82
C GLU A 74 -17.31 20.08 13.81
N ARG A 75 -16.69 21.26 13.81
CA ARG A 75 -17.01 22.34 12.88
C ARG A 75 -16.85 21.97 11.39
N TYR A 76 -16.03 21.00 11.06
CA TYR A 76 -15.76 20.54 9.69
C TYR A 76 -16.31 19.13 9.39
N GLN A 77 -17.06 18.54 10.33
CA GLN A 77 -17.62 17.21 10.14
C GLN A 77 -18.52 17.11 8.89
N HIS A 78 -19.16 18.21 8.51
CA HIS A 78 -19.98 18.31 7.30
C HIS A 78 -19.20 18.13 5.97
N LEU A 79 -17.86 18.15 6.01
CA LEU A 79 -16.97 17.89 4.87
C LEU A 79 -16.52 16.43 4.79
N SER A 80 -16.84 15.63 5.82
CA SER A 80 -16.60 14.20 5.82
C SER A 80 -17.75 13.46 5.16
N PRO A 81 -17.48 12.48 4.28
CA PRO A 81 -18.53 11.65 3.69
C PRO A 81 -19.07 10.58 4.65
N SER A 82 -18.49 10.46 5.83
CA SER A 82 -18.79 9.40 6.81
C SER A 82 -18.83 9.97 8.23
N GLU A 83 -19.54 9.27 9.11
CA GLU A 83 -19.56 9.60 10.54
C GLU A 83 -18.20 9.35 11.21
N SER A 84 -17.92 10.09 12.29
CA SER A 84 -16.72 9.89 13.09
C SER A 84 -16.63 8.44 13.62
N GLY A 85 -15.42 7.90 13.66
CA GLY A 85 -15.16 6.54 14.14
C GLY A 85 -15.51 5.42 13.14
N THR A 86 -15.95 5.77 11.94
CA THR A 86 -16.25 4.78 10.89
C THR A 86 -15.06 4.50 10.00
N ARG A 87 -15.15 3.43 9.21
CA ARG A 87 -14.19 3.07 8.17
C ARG A 87 -14.87 3.12 6.81
N THR A 88 -14.09 3.42 5.79
CA THR A 88 -14.52 3.37 4.38
C THR A 88 -13.55 2.51 3.59
N ASP A 89 -14.05 1.83 2.57
CA ASP A 89 -13.29 1.04 1.61
C ASP A 89 -13.12 1.76 0.27
N ARG A 90 -13.33 3.08 0.25
CA ARG A 90 -13.07 3.91 -0.92
C ARG A 90 -11.64 3.73 -1.42
N LEU A 91 -11.49 3.56 -2.71
CA LEU A 91 -10.18 3.57 -3.34
C LEU A 91 -9.68 5.02 -3.43
N VAL A 92 -8.48 5.25 -2.94
CA VAL A 92 -7.79 6.54 -2.93
C VAL A 92 -6.38 6.35 -3.50
N SER A 93 -5.97 7.28 -4.34
CA SER A 93 -4.59 7.37 -4.84
C SER A 93 -3.94 8.66 -4.34
N PHE A 94 -2.62 8.75 -4.34
CA PHE A 94 -1.92 9.98 -3.95
C PHE A 94 -2.25 11.18 -4.85
N ASP A 95 -2.58 10.94 -6.12
CA ASP A 95 -3.04 11.99 -7.05
C ASP A 95 -4.30 12.72 -6.55
N ASP A 96 -5.09 12.04 -5.70
CA ASP A 96 -6.36 12.53 -5.16
C ASP A 96 -6.17 13.53 -4.01
N PHE A 97 -4.99 13.56 -3.36
CA PHE A 97 -4.75 14.41 -2.18
C PHE A 97 -4.80 15.90 -2.53
N GLY A 98 -4.12 16.33 -3.60
CA GLY A 98 -4.15 17.72 -4.04
C GLY A 98 -5.57 18.23 -4.33
N PRO A 99 -6.34 17.56 -5.22
CA PRO A 99 -7.75 17.87 -5.46
C PRO A 99 -8.60 17.85 -4.19
N THR A 100 -8.34 16.92 -3.27
CA THR A 100 -9.08 16.83 -1.99
C THR A 100 -8.84 18.05 -1.11
N VAL A 101 -7.59 18.52 -0.99
CA VAL A 101 -7.29 19.74 -0.22
C VAL A 101 -7.98 20.97 -0.81
N LEU A 102 -7.99 21.10 -2.14
CA LEU A 102 -8.71 22.18 -2.81
C LEU A 102 -10.22 22.09 -2.58
N SER A 103 -10.79 20.89 -2.66
CA SER A 103 -12.21 20.64 -2.37
C SER A 103 -12.57 21.02 -0.92
N LEU A 104 -11.78 20.62 0.06
CA LEU A 104 -11.97 20.95 1.47
C LEU A 104 -11.91 22.45 1.74
N THR A 105 -11.05 23.17 1.02
CA THR A 105 -10.89 24.63 1.14
C THR A 105 -11.86 25.42 0.25
N GLY A 106 -12.73 24.75 -0.50
CA GLY A 106 -13.69 25.38 -1.40
C GLY A 106 -13.07 26.06 -2.62
N LYS A 107 -11.85 25.66 -2.99
CA LYS A 107 -11.16 26.18 -4.18
C LYS A 107 -11.47 25.33 -5.41
N ALA A 108 -11.44 25.95 -6.59
CA ALA A 108 -11.58 25.23 -7.86
C ALA A 108 -10.40 24.29 -8.06
N ILE A 109 -10.68 23.09 -8.54
CA ILE A 109 -9.67 22.11 -8.92
C ILE A 109 -9.23 22.41 -10.36
N PRO A 110 -7.94 22.69 -10.61
CA PRO A 110 -7.43 22.95 -11.96
C PRO A 110 -7.62 21.74 -12.88
N GLU A 111 -7.89 21.96 -14.16
CA GLU A 111 -8.12 20.89 -15.15
C GLU A 111 -6.91 19.96 -15.36
N TYR A 112 -5.69 20.41 -15.08
CA TYR A 112 -4.50 19.58 -15.19
C TYR A 112 -4.36 18.56 -14.05
N MET A 113 -5.18 18.66 -13.00
CA MET A 113 -5.19 17.67 -11.90
C MET A 113 -6.11 16.51 -12.26
N GLU A 114 -5.52 15.34 -12.51
CA GLU A 114 -6.25 14.11 -12.88
C GLU A 114 -6.85 13.37 -11.69
N GLY A 115 -6.39 13.67 -10.48
CA GLY A 115 -6.86 13.06 -9.24
C GLY A 115 -8.33 13.40 -8.94
N LYS A 116 -9.00 12.51 -8.21
CA LYS A 116 -10.42 12.66 -7.82
C LYS A 116 -10.51 13.00 -6.34
N PRO A 117 -11.13 14.13 -5.94
CA PRO A 117 -11.27 14.45 -4.53
C PRO A 117 -12.14 13.39 -3.84
N PHE A 118 -11.68 12.92 -2.69
CA PHE A 118 -12.38 11.92 -1.89
C PHE A 118 -13.04 12.49 -0.62
N LEU A 119 -12.86 13.79 -0.37
CA LEU A 119 -13.43 14.55 0.74
C LEU A 119 -13.89 15.95 0.27
N GLY A 120 -14.77 16.58 1.03
CA GLY A 120 -15.22 17.92 0.78
C GLY A 120 -16.41 18.00 -0.17
N LYS A 121 -16.71 19.21 -0.70
CA LYS A 121 -17.91 19.46 -1.53
C LYS A 121 -17.86 18.83 -2.92
N ALA A 122 -16.69 18.55 -3.44
CA ALA A 122 -16.49 17.91 -4.74
C ALA A 122 -16.43 16.37 -4.65
N ASP A 123 -16.69 15.81 -3.47
CA ASP A 123 -16.79 14.37 -3.23
C ASP A 123 -18.02 13.78 -3.97
N GLY A 124 -17.85 13.35 -5.18
CA GLY A 124 -18.95 12.77 -5.96
C GLY A 124 -18.54 11.69 -6.95
N LEU A 125 -17.26 11.59 -7.24
CA LEU A 125 -16.73 10.64 -8.22
C LEU A 125 -15.88 9.60 -7.50
N LEU A 126 -16.50 8.50 -7.08
CA LEU A 126 -15.77 7.37 -6.53
C LEU A 126 -14.82 6.79 -7.58
N ARG A 127 -13.62 6.48 -7.16
CA ARG A 127 -12.63 5.80 -7.97
C ARG A 127 -12.98 4.30 -8.04
N GLU A 128 -13.08 3.77 -9.24
CA GLU A 128 -13.34 2.33 -9.45
C GLU A 128 -12.04 1.52 -9.42
N TYR A 129 -10.94 2.14 -9.86
CA TYR A 129 -9.62 1.50 -9.93
C TYR A 129 -8.53 2.43 -9.40
N THR A 130 -7.51 1.82 -8.80
CA THR A 130 -6.22 2.44 -8.55
C THR A 130 -5.14 1.69 -9.32
N TYR A 131 -4.08 2.41 -9.70
CA TYR A 131 -3.01 1.87 -10.53
C TYR A 131 -1.68 1.96 -9.80
N GLY A 132 -0.83 0.98 -10.05
CA GLY A 132 0.53 0.98 -9.54
C GLY A 132 1.51 0.61 -10.65
N HIS A 133 2.73 1.10 -10.52
CA HIS A 133 3.80 0.75 -11.44
C HIS A 133 5.11 0.52 -10.69
N ARG A 134 5.95 -0.28 -11.29
CA ARG A 134 7.34 -0.47 -10.87
C ARG A 134 8.18 -0.63 -12.12
N ASP A 135 9.13 0.27 -12.34
CA ASP A 135 10.06 0.22 -13.47
C ASP A 135 11.48 0.01 -12.96
N ARG A 136 12.00 0.96 -12.22
CA ARG A 136 13.30 0.86 -11.58
C ARG A 136 13.18 1.26 -10.10
N VAL A 137 13.80 0.48 -9.24
CA VAL A 137 13.91 0.82 -7.82
C VAL A 137 15.38 0.70 -7.41
N ASP A 138 15.96 1.82 -7.01
CA ASP A 138 17.39 1.93 -6.74
C ASP A 138 18.20 1.46 -7.98
N GLU A 139 19.09 0.49 -7.83
CA GLU A 139 19.88 -0.10 -8.93
C GLU A 139 19.14 -1.23 -9.68
N VAL A 140 18.00 -1.68 -9.17
CA VAL A 140 17.28 -2.84 -9.73
C VAL A 140 16.31 -2.39 -10.83
N HIS A 141 16.51 -2.91 -12.02
CA HIS A 141 15.55 -2.76 -13.11
C HIS A 141 14.39 -3.74 -12.96
N ASP A 142 13.21 -3.24 -13.27
CA ASP A 142 11.98 -4.00 -13.31
C ASP A 142 11.03 -3.39 -14.34
N LEU A 143 9.95 -4.07 -14.66
CA LEU A 143 8.82 -3.52 -15.39
C LEU A 143 7.57 -4.28 -14.99
N ALA A 144 6.73 -3.65 -14.20
CA ALA A 144 5.47 -4.22 -13.75
C ALA A 144 4.39 -3.14 -13.64
N ARG A 145 3.13 -3.54 -13.84
CA ARG A 145 1.93 -2.70 -13.70
C ARG A 145 0.91 -3.42 -12.85
N SER A 146 0.18 -2.69 -12.05
CA SER A 146 -0.95 -3.23 -11.30
C SER A 146 -2.19 -2.39 -11.46
N VAL A 147 -3.33 -3.04 -11.38
CA VAL A 147 -4.64 -2.41 -11.24
C VAL A 147 -5.37 -3.07 -10.07
N ARG A 148 -6.03 -2.25 -9.26
CA ARG A 148 -6.73 -2.64 -8.04
C ARG A 148 -8.15 -2.07 -8.07
N ASP A 149 -9.17 -2.93 -8.00
CA ASP A 149 -10.54 -2.54 -7.67
C ASP A 149 -10.80 -2.81 -6.17
N GLN A 150 -12.05 -2.73 -5.70
CA GLN A 150 -12.38 -2.96 -4.30
C GLN A 150 -12.11 -4.40 -3.82
N ARG A 151 -12.02 -5.38 -4.72
CA ARG A 151 -11.85 -6.79 -4.37
C ARG A 151 -10.61 -7.42 -4.94
N PHE A 152 -10.31 -7.16 -6.22
CA PHE A 152 -9.24 -7.83 -6.94
C PHE A 152 -8.04 -6.92 -7.15
N LEU A 153 -6.85 -7.50 -7.04
CA LEU A 153 -5.58 -6.92 -7.45
C LEU A 153 -5.03 -7.75 -8.59
N TYR A 154 -4.81 -7.12 -9.73
CA TYR A 154 -4.12 -7.72 -10.88
C TYR A 154 -2.74 -7.10 -11.05
N ILE A 155 -1.74 -7.93 -11.36
CA ILE A 155 -0.37 -7.49 -11.64
C ILE A 155 0.10 -8.13 -12.94
N ARG A 156 0.63 -7.31 -13.85
CA ARG A 156 1.35 -7.74 -15.05
C ARG A 156 2.83 -7.53 -14.87
N ASN A 157 3.60 -8.62 -14.92
CA ASN A 157 5.05 -8.61 -14.85
C ASN A 157 5.64 -8.73 -16.25
N PHE A 158 6.28 -7.67 -16.75
CA PHE A 158 6.91 -7.65 -18.08
C PHE A 158 8.33 -8.21 -18.07
N MET A 159 8.92 -8.38 -16.86
CA MET A 159 10.23 -9.00 -16.65
C MET A 159 10.11 -10.26 -15.75
N PRO A 160 9.36 -11.31 -16.16
CA PRO A 160 9.08 -12.48 -15.32
C PRO A 160 10.33 -13.34 -15.06
N HIS A 161 11.39 -13.17 -15.81
CA HIS A 161 12.69 -13.80 -15.58
C HIS A 161 13.43 -13.27 -14.35
N LEU A 162 12.93 -12.19 -13.73
CA LEU A 162 13.43 -11.63 -12.48
C LEU A 162 12.48 -11.98 -11.33
N GLY A 163 13.00 -12.45 -10.22
CA GLY A 163 12.22 -12.70 -9.01
C GLY A 163 11.84 -11.41 -8.28
N TYR A 164 11.03 -11.54 -7.22
CA TYR A 164 10.68 -10.39 -6.39
C TYR A 164 11.80 -9.95 -5.46
N ASN A 165 12.58 -10.92 -4.96
CA ASN A 165 13.61 -10.71 -3.95
C ASN A 165 14.98 -10.46 -4.60
N GLN A 166 15.06 -9.49 -5.50
CA GLN A 166 16.31 -9.14 -6.16
C GLN A 166 17.27 -8.47 -5.17
N PRO A 167 18.59 -8.72 -5.28
CA PRO A 167 19.61 -8.02 -4.51
C PRO A 167 19.51 -6.51 -4.71
N THR A 168 19.55 -5.76 -3.60
CA THR A 168 19.42 -4.31 -3.62
C THR A 168 20.23 -3.74 -2.46
N ALA A 169 21.18 -2.84 -2.72
CA ALA A 169 22.18 -2.40 -1.75
C ALA A 169 21.59 -1.94 -0.41
N TRP A 170 20.56 -1.09 -0.43
CA TRP A 170 19.95 -0.59 0.80
C TRP A 170 19.17 -1.65 1.59
N PRO A 171 18.24 -2.43 1.02
CA PRO A 171 17.57 -3.53 1.72
C PRO A 171 18.51 -4.61 2.24
N ASP A 172 19.60 -4.86 1.53
CA ASP A 172 20.56 -5.91 1.87
C ASP A 172 21.46 -5.54 3.05
N LEU A 173 21.38 -4.30 3.57
CA LEU A 173 21.93 -3.94 4.87
C LEU A 173 21.19 -4.61 6.04
N GLY A 174 19.94 -5.05 5.81
CA GLY A 174 19.10 -5.66 6.83
C GLY A 174 19.37 -7.15 7.05
N GLU A 175 19.62 -7.56 8.30
CA GLU A 175 19.85 -8.97 8.70
C GLU A 175 18.76 -9.92 8.17
N ILE A 176 17.51 -9.47 8.11
CA ILE A 176 16.37 -10.25 7.60
C ILE A 176 16.55 -10.69 6.14
N ARG A 177 17.21 -9.88 5.33
CA ARG A 177 17.47 -10.21 3.91
C ARG A 177 18.48 -11.36 3.80
N HIS A 178 19.50 -11.35 4.63
CA HIS A 178 20.49 -12.42 4.67
C HIS A 178 19.88 -13.75 5.10
N GLU A 179 18.97 -13.72 6.08
CA GLU A 179 18.19 -14.91 6.49
C GLU A 179 17.33 -15.45 5.34
N ILE A 180 16.66 -14.57 4.59
CA ILE A 180 15.85 -14.97 3.43
C ILE A 180 16.74 -15.61 2.34
N TYR A 181 17.91 -15.01 2.04
CA TYR A 181 18.84 -15.56 1.06
C TYR A 181 19.41 -16.91 1.49
N ALA A 182 19.77 -17.06 2.77
CA ALA A 182 20.24 -18.32 3.30
C ALA A 182 19.17 -19.41 3.20
N HIS A 183 17.93 -19.08 3.60
CA HIS A 183 16.81 -20.01 3.54
C HIS A 183 16.41 -20.37 2.09
N ALA A 184 16.54 -19.43 1.16
CA ALA A 184 16.25 -19.67 -0.27
C ALA A 184 17.16 -20.71 -0.92
N LYS A 185 18.32 -20.98 -0.33
CA LYS A 185 19.26 -22.03 -0.78
C LYS A 185 18.92 -23.42 -0.22
N THR A 186 17.92 -23.53 0.64
CA THR A 186 17.50 -24.79 1.26
C THR A 186 16.28 -25.38 0.56
N GLU A 187 16.03 -26.68 0.80
CA GLU A 187 14.82 -27.37 0.32
C GLU A 187 13.58 -27.13 1.21
N PHE A 188 13.75 -26.43 2.33
CA PHE A 188 12.72 -26.28 3.37
C PHE A 188 11.75 -25.11 3.13
N MET A 189 11.82 -24.41 1.99
CA MET A 189 10.89 -23.34 1.66
C MET A 189 9.48 -23.86 1.40
N THR A 190 8.47 -23.21 2.00
CA THR A 190 7.07 -23.39 1.60
C THR A 190 6.84 -22.83 0.20
N GLY A 191 5.69 -23.20 -0.42
CA GLY A 191 5.32 -22.68 -1.74
C GLY A 191 5.28 -21.14 -1.77
N THR A 192 4.72 -20.51 -0.73
CA THR A 192 4.65 -19.05 -0.58
C THR A 192 6.02 -18.40 -0.43
N GLN A 193 6.92 -19.00 0.37
CA GLN A 193 8.29 -18.52 0.52
C GLN A 193 9.06 -18.62 -0.78
N ARG A 194 8.90 -19.73 -1.51
CA ARG A 194 9.53 -19.98 -2.81
C ARG A 194 9.02 -18.99 -3.87
N HIS A 195 7.74 -18.66 -3.84
CA HIS A 195 7.17 -17.63 -4.71
C HIS A 195 7.85 -16.28 -4.53
N PHE A 196 8.08 -15.85 -3.30
CA PHE A 196 8.77 -14.57 -3.02
C PHE A 196 10.28 -14.63 -3.26
N ALA A 197 10.96 -15.65 -2.78
CA ALA A 197 12.43 -15.75 -2.77
C ALA A 197 13.00 -16.43 -4.01
N GLY A 198 12.16 -16.94 -4.91
CA GLY A 198 12.57 -17.61 -6.13
C GLY A 198 13.17 -16.66 -7.17
N PRO A 199 13.90 -17.25 -8.16
CA PRO A 199 14.60 -16.45 -9.16
C PRO A 199 13.69 -15.89 -10.27
N ILE A 200 12.48 -16.38 -10.39
CA ILE A 200 11.48 -15.97 -11.39
C ILE A 200 10.14 -15.68 -10.70
N ARG A 201 9.27 -14.99 -11.41
CA ARG A 201 7.89 -14.70 -10.97
C ARG A 201 6.89 -14.96 -12.10
N PRO A 202 5.58 -15.11 -11.79
CA PRO A 202 4.54 -15.26 -12.80
C PRO A 202 4.48 -14.06 -13.74
N LEU A 203 4.09 -14.30 -15.00
CA LEU A 203 3.81 -13.23 -15.97
C LEU A 203 2.61 -12.40 -15.53
N GLU A 204 1.59 -13.06 -14.95
CA GLU A 204 0.37 -12.43 -14.44
C GLU A 204 0.02 -12.95 -13.06
N GLU A 205 -0.53 -12.07 -12.28
CA GLU A 205 -1.02 -12.38 -10.95
C GLU A 205 -2.41 -11.77 -10.76
N LEU A 206 -3.29 -12.51 -10.11
CA LEU A 206 -4.60 -12.05 -9.69
C LEU A 206 -4.83 -12.50 -8.25
N TYR A 207 -5.22 -11.57 -7.40
CA TYR A 207 -5.50 -11.83 -5.99
C TYR A 207 -6.90 -11.35 -5.63
N ASP A 208 -7.66 -12.18 -4.90
CA ASP A 208 -8.89 -11.77 -4.23
C ASP A 208 -8.53 -11.21 -2.85
N CYS A 209 -8.40 -9.89 -2.75
CA CYS A 209 -7.91 -9.22 -1.55
C CYS A 209 -8.89 -9.27 -0.37
N GLN A 210 -10.14 -9.70 -0.57
CA GLN A 210 -11.09 -9.95 0.51
C GLN A 210 -10.90 -11.34 1.09
N ALA A 211 -10.74 -12.36 0.24
CA ALA A 211 -10.53 -13.74 0.66
C ALA A 211 -9.07 -14.03 1.06
N ASP A 212 -8.13 -13.30 0.48
CA ASP A 212 -6.69 -13.42 0.70
C ASP A 212 -6.04 -12.04 0.90
N PRO A 213 -6.24 -11.40 2.05
CA PRO A 213 -5.70 -10.06 2.34
C PRO A 213 -4.16 -9.98 2.29
N GLN A 214 -3.48 -11.14 2.33
CA GLN A 214 -2.03 -11.23 2.27
C GLN A 214 -1.50 -11.39 0.84
N ASN A 215 -2.39 -11.54 -0.16
CA ASN A 215 -2.05 -11.79 -1.57
C ASN A 215 -1.09 -12.99 -1.74
N LEU A 216 -1.37 -14.12 -1.09
CA LEU A 216 -0.53 -15.32 -1.10
C LEU A 216 -0.90 -16.30 -2.22
N LYS A 217 -2.17 -16.31 -2.64
CA LYS A 217 -2.71 -17.23 -3.62
C LYS A 217 -2.96 -16.54 -4.95
N ASN A 218 -2.05 -16.76 -5.92
CA ASN A 218 -2.25 -16.26 -7.27
C ASN A 218 -3.37 -17.06 -7.96
N LEU A 219 -4.43 -16.37 -8.40
CA LEU A 219 -5.62 -16.91 -9.06
C LEU A 219 -5.57 -16.79 -10.59
N ALA A 220 -4.51 -16.22 -11.19
CA ALA A 220 -4.43 -15.98 -12.63
C ALA A 220 -4.56 -17.26 -13.49
N GLY A 221 -4.16 -18.42 -12.94
CA GLY A 221 -4.34 -19.72 -13.59
C GLY A 221 -5.65 -20.44 -13.24
N SER A 222 -6.55 -19.83 -12.47
CA SER A 222 -7.79 -20.46 -12.01
C SER A 222 -8.93 -20.30 -13.03
N PRO A 223 -9.50 -21.36 -13.58
CA PRO A 223 -10.65 -21.25 -14.48
C PRO A 223 -11.85 -20.52 -13.88
N ALA A 224 -12.07 -20.65 -12.56
CA ALA A 224 -13.16 -19.99 -11.85
C ALA A 224 -13.00 -18.45 -11.74
N HIS A 225 -11.83 -17.91 -12.07
CA HIS A 225 -11.53 -16.47 -12.00
C HIS A 225 -11.14 -15.88 -13.36
N GLN A 226 -11.37 -16.61 -14.47
CA GLN A 226 -10.97 -16.17 -15.81
C GLN A 226 -11.64 -14.85 -16.20
N ASP A 227 -12.95 -14.69 -15.94
CA ASP A 227 -13.67 -13.45 -16.24
C ASP A 227 -13.11 -12.24 -15.44
N ASN A 228 -12.74 -12.46 -14.17
CA ASN A 228 -12.10 -11.43 -13.37
C ASN A 228 -10.71 -11.07 -13.92
N LEU A 229 -9.93 -12.06 -14.32
CA LEU A 229 -8.61 -11.85 -14.92
C LEU A 229 -8.72 -11.02 -16.20
N GLU A 230 -9.64 -11.36 -17.10
CA GLU A 230 -9.86 -10.65 -18.36
C GLU A 230 -10.34 -9.22 -18.13
N ARG A 231 -11.29 -9.03 -17.23
CA ARG A 231 -11.78 -7.70 -16.84
C ARG A 231 -10.66 -6.81 -16.30
N MET A 232 -9.84 -7.31 -15.38
CA MET A 232 -8.76 -6.55 -14.76
C MET A 232 -7.60 -6.31 -15.73
N ARG A 233 -7.35 -7.21 -16.67
CA ARG A 233 -6.30 -7.08 -17.70
C ARG A 233 -6.58 -5.95 -18.69
N THR A 234 -7.85 -5.60 -18.90
CA THR A 234 -8.28 -4.58 -19.87
C THR A 234 -8.34 -3.17 -19.30
N GLN A 235 -8.09 -3.01 -18.00
CA GLN A 235 -7.99 -1.71 -17.33
C GLN A 235 -6.57 -1.15 -17.41
#